data_ac4bb1140030afc808b1f66dfab44cbc
#
_entry.id   ac4bb1140030afc808b1f66dfab44cbc
#
_cell.length_a   1.000
_cell.length_b   1.000
_cell.length_c   1.000
_cell.angle_alpha   90.00
_cell.angle_beta   90.00
_cell.angle_gamma   90.00
#
_symmetry.space_group_name_H-M   'P 1'
#
loop_
_entity.id
_entity.type
_entity.pdbx_description
1 polymer ?
#
loop_
_entity_poly.entity_id
_entity_poly.type
_entity_poly.pdbx_seq_one_letter_code
_entity_poly.pdbx_strand_id
1 'polypeptide(L)'
;MKPAGVHHVAICVADAQKGLSFYRDVLGMTQLPRPDLGRGYWLDAGGQQVHLMESDTQPLGANHFAIRVDDIDAAITDLREQGVEVHQVPFIPGAGHQAFLRDPFGNLLELNQPE
;
A
#
# COMPACT_ATOMS: atom_id res chain seq x y z
N MET A 1 -26.69 3.52 -10.55
CA MET A 1 -25.66 3.97 -9.59
C MET A 1 -24.66 4.85 -10.34
N LYS A 2 -24.17 5.91 -9.70
CA LYS A 2 -23.14 6.78 -10.27
C LYS A 2 -21.96 6.85 -9.27
N PRO A 3 -20.91 6.07 -9.49
CA PRO A 3 -19.75 6.11 -8.59
C PRO A 3 -19.13 7.51 -8.53
N ALA A 4 -18.69 7.92 -7.35
CA ALA A 4 -17.99 9.18 -7.11
C ALA A 4 -16.49 8.98 -6.84
N GLY A 5 -16.01 7.76 -6.94
CA GLY A 5 -14.62 7.38 -6.72
C GLY A 5 -14.48 6.22 -5.74
N VAL A 6 -13.24 5.86 -5.46
CA VAL A 6 -12.90 4.91 -4.40
C VAL A 6 -12.61 5.71 -3.14
N HIS A 7 -13.32 5.42 -2.04
CA HIS A 7 -13.13 6.12 -0.77
C HIS A 7 -11.91 5.60 -0.02
N HIS A 8 -11.78 4.29 0.07
CA HIS A 8 -10.63 3.65 0.74
C HIS A 8 -10.44 2.22 0.22
N VAL A 9 -9.27 1.68 0.46
CA VAL A 9 -9.01 0.25 0.36
C VAL A 9 -8.82 -0.30 1.77
N ALA A 10 -9.33 -1.51 2.01
CA ALA A 10 -9.19 -2.18 3.30
C ALA A 10 -8.39 -3.47 3.09
N ILE A 11 -7.39 -3.69 3.92
CA ILE A 11 -6.52 -4.85 3.85
C ILE A 11 -6.40 -5.52 5.21
N CYS A 12 -6.25 -6.84 5.20
CA CYS A 12 -6.03 -7.63 6.39
C CYS A 12 -4.53 -7.68 6.71
N VAL A 13 -4.20 -7.46 7.98
CA VAL A 13 -2.84 -7.57 8.50
C VAL A 13 -2.90 -8.46 9.76
N ALA A 14 -2.00 -9.44 9.86
CA ALA A 14 -2.04 -10.38 10.98
C ALA A 14 -1.69 -9.72 12.32
N ASP A 15 -0.94 -8.62 12.28
CA ASP A 15 -0.55 -7.83 13.45
C ASP A 15 -0.72 -6.35 13.10
N ALA A 16 -1.71 -5.71 13.72
CA ALA A 16 -2.06 -4.32 13.39
C ALA A 16 -0.91 -3.35 13.70
N GLN A 17 -0.15 -3.55 14.78
CA GLN A 17 0.98 -2.68 15.13
C GLN A 17 2.12 -2.78 14.13
N LYS A 18 2.45 -3.99 13.68
CA LYS A 18 3.43 -4.19 12.61
C LYS A 18 2.96 -3.59 11.28
N GLY A 19 1.66 -3.72 11.00
CA GLY A 19 1.04 -3.08 9.84
C GLY A 19 1.21 -1.57 9.88
N LEU A 20 0.89 -0.95 11.01
CA LEU A 20 1.07 0.50 11.18
C LEU A 20 2.53 0.91 10.94
N SER A 21 3.48 0.20 11.54
CA SER A 21 4.90 0.49 11.38
C SER A 21 5.33 0.40 9.92
N PHE A 22 4.85 -0.57 9.17
CA PHE A 22 5.18 -0.70 7.76
C PHE A 22 4.53 0.40 6.92
N TYR A 23 3.22 0.59 7.00
CA TYR A 23 2.52 1.54 6.14
C TYR A 23 2.82 2.99 6.50
N ARG A 24 2.98 3.31 7.77
CA ARG A 24 3.32 4.67 8.21
C ARG A 24 4.83 4.94 8.10
N ASP A 25 5.67 4.09 8.70
CA ASP A 25 7.09 4.41 8.87
C ASP A 25 7.92 4.04 7.63
N VAL A 26 7.61 2.93 6.96
CA VAL A 26 8.32 2.50 5.75
C VAL A 26 7.73 3.14 4.50
N LEU A 27 6.39 3.09 4.33
CA LEU A 27 5.72 3.64 3.15
C LEU A 27 5.39 5.13 3.25
N GLY A 28 5.49 5.73 4.44
CA GLY A 28 5.31 7.17 4.61
C GLY A 28 3.86 7.64 4.66
N MET A 29 2.90 6.76 4.93
CA MET A 29 1.51 7.16 5.09
C MET A 29 1.29 7.88 6.42
N THR A 30 0.25 8.70 6.50
CA THR A 30 -0.10 9.46 7.71
C THR A 30 -1.25 8.77 8.44
N GLN A 31 -1.08 8.51 9.72
CA GLN A 31 -2.14 7.91 10.54
C GLN A 31 -3.30 8.90 10.72
N LEU A 32 -4.53 8.40 10.56
CA LEU A 32 -5.77 9.14 10.75
C LEU A 32 -6.48 8.68 12.02
N PRO A 33 -7.34 9.54 12.62
CA PRO A 33 -8.24 9.11 13.68
C PRO A 33 -9.14 7.97 13.20
N ARG A 34 -9.40 7.01 14.08
CA ARG A 34 -10.21 5.83 13.77
C ARG A 34 -11.22 5.58 14.89
N PRO A 35 -12.50 5.34 14.56
CA PRO A 35 -13.48 4.89 15.55
C PRO A 35 -13.06 3.57 16.17
N ASP A 36 -13.63 3.22 17.32
CA ASP A 36 -13.39 1.94 17.96
C ASP A 36 -14.12 0.81 17.20
N LEU A 37 -13.40 0.18 16.30
CA LEU A 37 -13.88 -0.88 15.40
C LEU A 37 -13.05 -2.16 15.58
N GLY A 38 -12.52 -2.39 16.78
CA GLY A 38 -11.54 -3.46 17.01
C GLY A 38 -10.13 -3.03 16.61
N ARG A 39 -9.22 -4.00 16.47
CA ARG A 39 -7.82 -3.71 16.17
C ARG A 39 -7.62 -3.35 14.70
N GLY A 40 -7.02 -2.22 14.46
CA GLY A 40 -6.72 -1.73 13.13
C GLY A 40 -6.32 -0.26 13.15
N TYR A 41 -5.99 0.25 11.99
CA TYR A 41 -5.58 1.64 11.81
C TYR A 41 -6.10 2.19 10.50
N TRP A 42 -6.37 3.47 10.45
CA TRP A 42 -6.67 4.20 9.24
C TRP A 42 -5.50 5.10 8.89
N LEU A 43 -5.16 5.14 7.61
CA LEU A 43 -4.02 5.87 7.10
C LEU A 43 -4.42 6.68 5.87
N ASP A 44 -3.77 7.82 5.68
CA ASP A 44 -3.86 8.61 4.47
C ASP A 44 -2.65 8.33 3.58
N ALA A 45 -2.92 8.02 2.33
CA ALA A 45 -1.92 7.74 1.30
C ALA A 45 -1.96 8.80 0.20
N GLY A 46 -1.80 10.08 0.58
CA GLY A 46 -1.82 11.18 -0.38
C GLY A 46 -3.21 11.57 -0.86
N GLY A 47 -4.21 11.52 0.03
CA GLY A 47 -5.59 11.90 -0.25
C GLY A 47 -6.55 10.72 -0.40
N GLN A 48 -6.04 9.50 -0.51
CA GLN A 48 -6.83 8.27 -0.47
C GLN A 48 -6.53 7.53 0.82
N GLN A 49 -7.51 6.83 1.38
CA GLN A 49 -7.33 6.14 2.65
C GLN A 49 -6.99 4.66 2.46
N VAL A 50 -6.16 4.16 3.35
CA VAL A 50 -5.87 2.73 3.53
C VAL A 50 -6.29 2.35 4.94
N HIS A 51 -7.15 1.35 5.05
CA HIS A 51 -7.66 0.84 6.32
C HIS A 51 -7.03 -0.53 6.61
N LEU A 52 -6.35 -0.64 7.74
CA LEU A 52 -5.75 -1.89 8.20
C LEU A 52 -6.72 -2.54 9.19
N MET A 53 -7.05 -3.81 8.96
CA MET A 53 -7.86 -4.63 9.86
C MET A 53 -7.02 -5.79 10.35
N GLU A 54 -6.92 -5.97 11.68
CA GLU A 54 -6.22 -7.15 12.20
C GLU A 54 -7.04 -8.42 11.91
N SER A 55 -6.47 -9.31 11.13
CA SER A 55 -7.10 -10.57 10.74
C SER A 55 -6.05 -11.53 10.21
N ASP A 56 -6.24 -12.82 10.45
CA ASP A 56 -5.41 -13.89 9.91
C ASP A 56 -5.81 -14.30 8.49
N THR A 57 -6.76 -13.60 7.86
CA THR A 57 -7.18 -13.87 6.50
C THR A 57 -6.02 -13.70 5.53
N GLN A 58 -5.74 -14.73 4.73
CA GLN A 58 -4.64 -14.69 3.77
C GLN A 58 -4.98 -13.82 2.57
N PRO A 59 -3.98 -13.10 2.01
CA PRO A 59 -4.17 -12.34 0.78
C PRO A 59 -4.56 -13.23 -0.40
N LEU A 60 -5.35 -12.68 -1.33
CA LEU A 60 -5.86 -13.39 -2.50
C LEU A 60 -4.97 -13.12 -3.73
N GLY A 61 -4.08 -14.07 -4.06
CA GLY A 61 -3.38 -14.14 -5.34
C GLY A 61 -2.81 -12.83 -5.85
N ALA A 62 -3.27 -12.39 -7.03
CA ALA A 62 -2.79 -11.17 -7.69
C ALA A 62 -3.57 -9.91 -7.30
N ASN A 63 -4.53 -9.99 -6.40
CA ASN A 63 -5.26 -8.81 -5.94
C ASN A 63 -4.30 -7.85 -5.25
N HIS A 64 -4.34 -6.58 -5.64
CA HIS A 64 -3.46 -5.56 -5.11
C HIS A 64 -4.08 -4.17 -5.29
N PHE A 65 -3.47 -3.17 -4.68
CA PHE A 65 -3.71 -1.79 -5.04
C PHE A 65 -2.38 -1.10 -5.38
N ALA A 66 -2.47 -0.04 -6.16
CA ALA A 66 -1.31 0.72 -6.59
C ALA A 66 -1.21 2.03 -5.82
N ILE A 67 0.00 2.33 -5.37
CA ILE A 67 0.36 3.60 -4.76
C ILE A 67 1.01 4.46 -5.86
N ARG A 68 0.41 5.61 -6.13
CA ARG A 68 1.02 6.55 -7.05
C ARG A 68 2.24 7.22 -6.41
N VAL A 69 3.33 7.28 -7.17
CA VAL A 69 4.54 7.99 -6.78
C VAL A 69 4.96 8.94 -7.91
N ASP A 70 5.58 10.05 -7.55
CA ASP A 70 6.06 11.02 -8.54
C ASP A 70 7.43 10.64 -9.11
N ASP A 71 8.23 9.90 -8.34
CA ASP A 71 9.56 9.42 -8.75
C ASP A 71 9.72 7.96 -8.30
N ILE A 72 9.46 7.03 -9.21
CA ILE A 72 9.49 5.60 -8.88
C ILE A 72 10.91 5.10 -8.60
N ASP A 73 11.92 5.64 -9.27
CA ASP A 73 13.30 5.21 -9.04
C ASP A 73 13.77 5.59 -7.63
N ALA A 74 13.43 6.80 -7.18
CA ALA A 74 13.71 7.24 -5.82
C ALA A 74 12.96 6.40 -4.79
N ALA A 75 11.68 6.09 -5.05
CA ALA A 75 10.88 5.25 -4.16
C ALA A 75 11.45 3.83 -4.04
N ILE A 76 11.85 3.22 -5.15
CA ILE A 76 12.46 1.89 -5.16
C ILE A 76 13.77 1.89 -4.36
N THR A 77 14.63 2.88 -4.58
CA THR A 77 15.91 3.01 -3.88
C THR A 77 15.68 3.12 -2.37
N ASP A 78 14.76 3.99 -1.95
CA ASP A 78 14.41 4.18 -0.54
C ASP A 78 13.93 2.88 0.12
N LEU A 79 13.01 2.17 -0.53
CA LEU A 79 12.47 0.93 0.00
C LEU A 79 13.54 -0.17 0.10
N ARG A 80 14.39 -0.30 -0.91
CA ARG A 80 15.49 -1.27 -0.89
C ARG A 80 16.51 -0.97 0.21
N GLU A 81 16.80 0.30 0.47
CA GLU A 81 17.66 0.72 1.58
C GLU A 81 17.04 0.35 2.94
N GLN A 82 15.72 0.30 3.04
CA GLN A 82 15.01 -0.14 4.23
C GLN A 82 14.82 -1.66 4.31
N GLY A 83 15.42 -2.42 3.39
CA GLY A 83 15.36 -3.88 3.39
C GLY A 83 14.11 -4.46 2.75
N VAL A 84 13.33 -3.67 2.03
CA VAL A 84 12.15 -4.14 1.31
C VAL A 84 12.57 -4.68 -0.05
N GLU A 85 12.14 -5.90 -0.37
CA GLU A 85 12.32 -6.47 -1.70
C GLU A 85 11.33 -5.83 -2.67
N VAL A 86 11.85 -5.24 -3.76
CA VAL A 86 11.03 -4.57 -4.78
C VAL A 86 11.38 -5.12 -6.15
N HIS A 87 10.35 -5.56 -6.89
CA HIS A 87 10.47 -6.08 -8.23
C HIS A 87 9.99 -5.04 -9.24
N GLN A 88 10.92 -4.46 -9.98
CA GLN A 88 10.63 -3.51 -11.05
C GLN A 88 10.32 -4.24 -12.35
N VAL A 89 9.25 -3.85 -13.03
CA VAL A 89 8.89 -4.40 -14.34
C VAL A 89 9.21 -3.39 -15.45
N PRO A 90 9.36 -3.85 -16.71
CA PRO A 90 9.58 -2.94 -17.84
C PRO A 90 8.45 -1.91 -17.99
N PHE A 91 8.80 -0.71 -18.46
CA PHE A 91 7.82 0.32 -18.79
C PHE A 91 6.79 -0.21 -19.80
N ILE A 92 5.52 0.06 -19.54
CA ILE A 92 4.41 -0.33 -20.42
C ILE A 92 3.66 0.94 -20.85
N PRO A 93 3.65 1.27 -22.14
CA PRO A 93 2.86 2.41 -22.64
C PRO A 93 1.40 2.29 -22.22
N GLY A 94 0.84 3.37 -21.68
CA GLY A 94 -0.52 3.41 -21.15
C GLY A 94 -0.64 2.98 -19.68
N ALA A 95 0.28 2.16 -19.16
CA ALA A 95 0.30 1.75 -17.75
C ALA A 95 1.35 2.50 -16.92
N GLY A 96 2.38 3.07 -17.58
CA GLY A 96 3.45 3.81 -16.93
C GLY A 96 4.57 2.93 -16.38
N HIS A 97 5.31 3.48 -15.42
CA HIS A 97 6.36 2.74 -14.71
C HIS A 97 5.76 2.05 -13.50
N GLN A 98 6.07 0.77 -13.33
CA GLN A 98 5.50 -0.07 -12.27
C GLN A 98 6.58 -0.86 -11.53
N ALA A 99 6.37 -1.03 -10.24
CA ALA A 99 7.15 -1.93 -9.41
C ALA A 99 6.23 -2.60 -8.39
N PHE A 100 6.58 -3.81 -7.96
CA PHE A 100 5.77 -4.59 -7.04
C PHE A 100 6.55 -4.96 -5.79
N LEU A 101 5.86 -4.97 -4.67
CA LEU A 101 6.39 -5.41 -3.39
C LEU A 101 5.30 -6.10 -2.58
N ARG A 102 5.70 -6.77 -1.51
CA ARG A 102 4.75 -7.32 -0.55
C ARG A 102 4.96 -6.66 0.80
N ASP A 103 3.85 -6.47 1.51
CA ASP A 103 3.92 -6.07 2.91
C ASP A 103 4.38 -7.25 3.78
N PRO A 104 4.65 -7.06 5.09
CA PRO A 104 5.09 -8.16 5.97
C PRO A 104 4.09 -9.31 6.10
N PHE A 105 2.87 -9.15 5.63
CA PHE A 105 1.80 -10.15 5.74
C PHE A 105 1.49 -10.83 4.40
N GLY A 106 2.24 -10.49 3.33
CA GLY A 106 2.06 -11.06 2.00
C GLY A 106 1.08 -10.31 1.11
N ASN A 107 0.51 -9.17 1.55
CA ASN A 107 -0.33 -8.34 0.69
C ASN A 107 0.51 -7.76 -0.45
N LEU A 108 0.00 -7.91 -1.68
CA LEU A 108 0.68 -7.38 -2.87
C LEU A 108 0.38 -5.90 -3.03
N LEU A 109 1.43 -5.11 -3.26
CA LEU A 109 1.36 -3.67 -3.50
C LEU A 109 2.06 -3.35 -4.81
N GLU A 110 1.54 -2.35 -5.51
CA GLU A 110 2.19 -1.79 -6.69
C GLU A 110 2.62 -0.36 -6.40
N LEU A 111 3.80 0.03 -6.89
CA LEU A 111 4.16 1.43 -7.08
C LEU A 111 3.91 1.78 -8.53
N ASN A 112 3.26 2.90 -8.77
CA ASN A 112 2.95 3.34 -10.14
C ASN A 112 3.32 4.80 -10.30
N GLN A 113 4.17 5.06 -11.31
CA GLN A 113 4.42 6.41 -11.80
C GLN A 113 3.74 6.51 -13.16
N PRO A 114 2.60 7.21 -13.27
CA PRO A 114 1.89 7.37 -14.53
C PRO A 114 2.75 8.08 -15.60
N GLU A 115 2.40 7.85 -16.84
CA GLU A 115 3.02 8.58 -17.95
C GLU A 115 2.80 10.07 -17.86
#